data_6a87e0b344f5b37e9eedb09cdb009dce
#
_entry.id   6a87e0b344f5b37e9eedb09cdb009dce
#
_cell.length_a   1.000
_cell.length_b   1.000
_cell.length_c   1.000
_cell.angle_alpha   90.00
_cell.angle_beta   90.00
_cell.angle_gamma   90.00
#
_symmetry.space_group_name_H-M   'P 1'
#
loop_
_entity.id
_entity.type
_entity.pdbx_description
1 polymer ?
#
loop_
_entity_poly.entity_id
_entity_poly.type
_entity_poly.pdbx_seq_one_letter_code
_entity_poly.pdbx_strand_id
1 'polypeptide(L)'
;TNVVEAADYAASWTIASGVIDATTIGATTASTGAFTTLAASGTVSGAGIDAKFASPPAIGSSAAGTGAFTTLSATSTFGGAGVDAKFASPPAIGSSAAGTGAFTTLAASGAVSGAGFNNFALLNDYSTLVNSTEKITISATNATGTINYDTGTQSVVYYTAAATGDWTINFRASSGATLNSVIATGEAITLVHLVTLTGAEYRNTVVQVDGSTKTPEWQGGAAPTAGNINSIDSYTYTIIKTGDAAFTVLAALTQFA
;
A
#
# COMPACT_ATOMS: atom_id res chain seq x y z
N THR A 1 6.27 -60.74 51.86
CA THR A 1 6.62 -59.29 51.74
C THR A 1 8.00 -59.13 52.26
N ASN A 2 9.00 -59.00 51.41
CA ASN A 2 10.39 -58.69 51.90
C ASN A 2 10.37 -57.15 52.17
N VAL A 3 10.39 -56.84 53.42
CA VAL A 3 10.65 -55.48 53.89
C VAL A 3 12.15 -55.37 54.08
N VAL A 4 12.82 -54.53 53.36
CA VAL A 4 14.22 -54.26 53.51
C VAL A 4 14.34 -53.00 54.37
N GLU A 5 14.91 -53.12 55.57
CA GLU A 5 15.00 -52.01 56.52
C GLU A 5 16.22 -51.11 56.23
N ALA A 6 16.07 -49.83 56.64
CA ALA A 6 17.00 -48.75 56.28
C ALA A 6 18.46 -48.97 56.78
N ALA A 7 18.70 -49.89 57.63
CA ALA A 7 20.04 -50.20 58.13
C ALA A 7 20.93 -51.01 57.15
N ASP A 8 20.34 -51.57 56.11
CA ASP A 8 21.03 -52.48 55.18
C ASP A 8 21.67 -51.83 53.96
N TYR A 9 21.64 -50.52 53.90
CA TYR A 9 22.02 -49.76 52.68
C TYR A 9 23.33 -49.00 52.86
N ALA A 10 24.45 -49.67 52.66
CA ALA A 10 25.71 -48.93 52.76
C ALA A 10 26.24 -48.32 51.45
N ALA A 11 25.84 -48.76 50.27
CA ALA A 11 26.46 -48.18 49.05
C ALA A 11 25.65 -48.13 47.76
N SER A 12 24.92 -49.15 47.35
CA SER A 12 24.11 -49.12 46.15
C SER A 12 23.05 -50.19 46.11
N TRP A 13 21.87 -49.88 45.71
CA TRP A 13 20.81 -50.82 45.38
C TRP A 13 20.54 -50.86 43.90
N THR A 14 20.63 -51.99 43.28
CA THR A 14 20.38 -52.14 41.86
C THR A 14 19.10 -52.95 41.68
N ILE A 15 18.09 -52.31 41.09
CA ILE A 15 16.90 -52.96 40.54
C ILE A 15 17.23 -53.34 39.10
N ALA A 16 17.66 -54.59 38.86
CA ALA A 16 18.05 -55.03 37.51
C ALA A 16 16.86 -55.11 36.52
N SER A 17 15.68 -55.40 37.04
CA SER A 17 14.42 -55.30 36.29
C SER A 17 13.28 -55.15 37.29
N GLY A 18 12.38 -54.22 37.07
CA GLY A 18 11.25 -53.99 37.95
C GLY A 18 10.65 -52.61 37.79
N VAL A 19 9.48 -52.46 38.39
CA VAL A 19 8.75 -51.18 38.45
C VAL A 19 8.83 -50.66 39.88
N ILE A 20 9.17 -49.41 40.06
CA ILE A 20 8.98 -48.69 41.34
C ILE A 20 7.65 -47.97 41.20
N ASP A 21 6.62 -48.56 41.78
CA ASP A 21 5.26 -48.04 41.68
C ASP A 21 4.81 -47.45 43.03
N ALA A 22 4.01 -46.39 42.99
CA ALA A 22 3.47 -45.69 44.15
C ALA A 22 4.50 -45.30 45.24
N THR A 23 5.77 -45.08 44.87
CA THR A 23 6.87 -44.78 45.81
C THR A 23 7.43 -43.39 45.53
N THR A 24 7.59 -42.59 46.58
CA THR A 24 8.29 -41.31 46.49
C THR A 24 9.79 -41.54 46.49
N ILE A 25 10.47 -41.14 45.42
CA ILE A 25 11.93 -41.26 45.30
C ILE A 25 12.56 -39.94 45.74
N GLY A 26 13.45 -40.00 46.75
CA GLY A 26 14.19 -38.85 47.28
C GLY A 26 13.33 -37.92 48.15
N ALA A 27 12.39 -38.48 48.92
CA ALA A 27 11.47 -37.70 49.75
C ALA A 27 12.12 -36.82 50.82
N THR A 28 13.26 -37.28 51.36
CA THR A 28 13.95 -36.59 52.48
C THR A 28 15.26 -35.93 52.06
N THR A 29 16.01 -36.58 51.22
CA THR A 29 17.25 -36.02 50.64
C THR A 29 17.29 -36.33 49.16
N ALA A 30 17.23 -35.26 48.37
CA ALA A 30 17.31 -35.39 46.91
C ALA A 30 18.74 -35.81 46.48
N SER A 31 18.83 -36.80 45.60
CA SER A 31 20.07 -37.21 44.95
C SER A 31 19.95 -37.13 43.43
N THR A 32 21.06 -37.34 42.76
CA THR A 32 21.07 -37.27 41.27
C THR A 32 20.40 -38.53 40.69
N GLY A 33 19.39 -38.35 39.86
CA GLY A 33 18.79 -39.38 39.03
C GLY A 33 19.23 -39.19 37.57
N ALA A 34 19.77 -40.26 36.96
CA ALA A 34 20.05 -40.28 35.53
C ALA A 34 18.96 -41.09 34.81
N PHE A 35 18.25 -40.44 33.92
CA PHE A 35 17.18 -41.07 33.16
C PHE A 35 17.50 -40.97 31.66
N THR A 36 17.33 -42.04 30.92
CA THR A 36 17.41 -42.05 29.47
C THR A 36 16.14 -41.38 28.84
N THR A 37 15.01 -41.57 29.54
CA THR A 37 13.74 -40.95 29.18
C THR A 37 12.99 -40.62 30.45
N LEU A 38 12.46 -39.40 30.55
CA LEU A 38 11.56 -38.98 31.62
C LEU A 38 10.21 -38.65 30.97
N ALA A 39 9.19 -39.45 31.26
CA ALA A 39 7.80 -39.14 30.87
C ALA A 39 7.03 -38.71 32.13
N ALA A 40 6.54 -37.52 32.15
CA ALA A 40 5.75 -36.99 33.25
C ALA A 40 4.32 -36.73 32.76
N SER A 41 3.33 -37.35 33.43
CA SER A 41 1.90 -37.07 33.18
C SER A 41 1.38 -35.88 33.96
N GLY A 42 2.15 -35.35 34.89
CA GLY A 42 1.85 -34.17 35.68
C GLY A 42 2.90 -33.08 35.54
N THR A 43 2.79 -32.06 36.42
CA THR A 43 3.73 -30.94 36.43
C THR A 43 5.13 -31.41 36.83
N VAL A 44 6.12 -31.09 36.02
CA VAL A 44 7.55 -31.22 36.38
C VAL A 44 7.98 -29.85 36.92
N SER A 45 8.25 -29.76 38.22
CA SER A 45 8.59 -28.51 38.90
C SER A 45 9.76 -28.69 39.85
N GLY A 46 10.34 -27.63 40.34
CA GLY A 46 11.40 -27.56 41.29
C GLY A 46 12.39 -26.46 40.98
N ALA A 47 13.07 -25.95 42.02
CA ALA A 47 13.93 -24.77 41.88
C ALA A 47 14.96 -24.86 40.76
N GLY A 48 15.47 -26.08 40.47
CA GLY A 48 16.40 -26.29 39.37
C GLY A 48 15.78 -26.21 37.98
N ILE A 49 14.51 -26.65 37.83
CA ILE A 49 13.74 -26.53 36.59
C ILE A 49 13.26 -25.12 36.43
N ASP A 50 12.69 -24.54 37.50
CA ASP A 50 12.21 -23.16 37.49
C ASP A 50 13.35 -22.17 37.16
N ALA A 51 14.55 -22.40 37.72
CA ALA A 51 15.74 -21.62 37.41
C ALA A 51 16.19 -21.79 35.92
N LYS A 52 16.03 -22.99 35.35
CA LYS A 52 16.35 -23.24 33.94
C LYS A 52 15.33 -22.58 32.99
N PHE A 53 14.08 -22.45 33.42
CA PHE A 53 13.08 -21.74 32.64
C PHE A 53 13.11 -20.21 32.85
N ALA A 54 13.48 -19.77 34.07
CA ALA A 54 13.67 -18.33 34.36
C ALA A 54 14.93 -17.77 33.70
N SER A 55 16.00 -18.59 33.59
CA SER A 55 17.22 -18.24 32.87
C SER A 55 17.68 -19.46 32.04
N PRO A 56 16.96 -19.78 30.97
CA PRO A 56 17.25 -20.97 30.19
C PRO A 56 18.63 -20.85 29.53
N PRO A 57 19.46 -21.93 29.52
CA PRO A 57 20.55 -21.96 28.59
C PRO A 57 20.02 -21.85 27.16
N ALA A 58 20.82 -21.33 26.25
CA ALA A 58 20.40 -21.15 24.87
C ALA A 58 19.79 -22.45 24.32
N ILE A 59 18.53 -22.40 23.92
CA ILE A 59 17.81 -23.53 23.34
C ILE A 59 18.47 -23.84 22.00
N GLY A 60 19.04 -25.05 21.85
CA GLY A 60 19.74 -25.45 20.64
C GLY A 60 21.19 -24.96 20.55
N SER A 61 21.86 -24.63 21.66
CA SER A 61 23.25 -24.15 21.67
C SER A 61 24.26 -25.12 21.06
N SER A 62 24.02 -26.43 21.16
CA SER A 62 24.90 -27.46 20.61
C SER A 62 24.33 -28.16 19.37
N ALA A 63 23.02 -28.22 19.25
CA ALA A 63 22.33 -28.74 18.07
C ALA A 63 20.99 -28.00 17.96
N ALA A 64 20.88 -27.15 16.96
CA ALA A 64 19.64 -26.39 16.70
C ALA A 64 18.55 -27.36 16.22
N GLY A 65 17.45 -27.42 16.96
CA GLY A 65 16.24 -28.14 16.56
C GLY A 65 15.11 -27.18 16.20
N THR A 66 14.05 -27.74 15.65
CA THR A 66 12.84 -26.95 15.34
C THR A 66 12.03 -26.71 16.62
N GLY A 67 11.82 -25.46 16.99
CA GLY A 67 10.86 -25.08 18.03
C GLY A 67 9.56 -24.63 17.38
N ALA A 68 8.43 -25.22 17.77
CA ALA A 68 7.10 -24.76 17.36
C ALA A 68 6.52 -23.86 18.47
N PHE A 69 6.28 -22.61 18.15
CA PHE A 69 5.70 -21.63 19.08
C PHE A 69 4.42 -21.07 18.48
N THR A 70 3.35 -21.03 19.26
CA THR A 70 2.11 -20.31 18.88
C THR A 70 2.28 -18.80 18.95
N THR A 71 3.12 -18.33 19.87
CA THR A 71 3.47 -16.91 20.01
C THR A 71 4.92 -16.80 20.43
N LEU A 72 5.67 -15.93 19.76
CA LEU A 72 7.05 -15.58 20.14
C LEU A 72 7.07 -14.09 20.48
N SER A 73 7.41 -13.76 21.72
CA SER A 73 7.57 -12.38 22.20
C SER A 73 9.02 -12.14 22.59
N ALA A 74 9.62 -11.10 22.05
CA ALA A 74 10.95 -10.64 22.42
C ALA A 74 10.86 -9.26 23.05
N THR A 75 11.33 -9.13 24.28
CA THR A 75 11.37 -7.83 25.00
C THR A 75 12.60 -7.01 24.66
N SER A 76 13.57 -7.57 23.95
CA SER A 76 14.79 -6.91 23.52
C SER A 76 15.05 -7.19 22.03
N THR A 77 16.10 -7.94 21.72
CA THR A 77 16.48 -8.21 20.34
C THR A 77 15.93 -9.54 19.86
N PHE A 78 15.27 -9.53 18.71
CA PHE A 78 14.93 -10.72 17.95
C PHE A 78 15.90 -10.80 16.78
N GLY A 79 16.96 -11.60 16.91
CA GLY A 79 18.06 -11.64 15.94
C GLY A 79 18.74 -13.01 15.87
N GLY A 80 19.76 -13.07 15.06
CA GLY A 80 20.56 -14.25 14.79
C GLY A 80 20.73 -14.46 13.29
N ALA A 81 21.78 -15.18 12.87
CA ALA A 81 22.14 -15.31 11.46
C ALA A 81 20.97 -15.72 10.54
N GLY A 82 20.06 -16.56 11.02
CA GLY A 82 18.88 -16.98 10.26
C GLY A 82 17.82 -15.88 10.15
N VAL A 83 17.63 -15.05 11.18
CA VAL A 83 16.73 -13.90 11.17
C VAL A 83 17.36 -12.79 10.35
N ASP A 84 18.64 -12.51 10.57
CA ASP A 84 19.37 -11.47 9.83
C ASP A 84 19.41 -11.80 8.34
N ALA A 85 19.60 -13.06 7.95
CA ALA A 85 19.52 -13.50 6.55
C ALA A 85 18.11 -13.30 5.95
N LYS A 86 17.05 -13.51 6.74
CA LYS A 86 15.67 -13.25 6.29
C LYS A 86 15.36 -11.77 6.14
N PHE A 87 15.97 -10.92 6.95
CA PHE A 87 15.85 -9.46 6.80
C PHE A 87 16.80 -8.88 5.74
N ALA A 88 17.99 -9.48 5.55
CA ALA A 88 18.91 -9.08 4.48
C ALA A 88 18.40 -9.48 3.09
N SER A 89 17.69 -10.61 3.00
CA SER A 89 17.01 -11.08 1.80
C SER A 89 15.59 -11.55 2.16
N PRO A 90 14.69 -10.63 2.52
CA PRO A 90 13.35 -11.00 2.94
C PRO A 90 12.60 -11.66 1.77
N PRO A 91 11.83 -12.74 2.03
CA PRO A 91 10.84 -13.15 1.07
C PRO A 91 9.88 -11.98 0.80
N ALA A 92 9.33 -11.90 -0.40
CA ALA A 92 8.41 -10.83 -0.77
C ALA A 92 7.30 -10.69 0.28
N ILE A 93 7.17 -9.52 0.88
CA ILE A 93 6.12 -9.24 1.87
C ILE A 93 4.78 -9.27 1.14
N GLY A 94 3.91 -10.18 1.53
CA GLY A 94 2.61 -10.37 0.88
C GLY A 94 2.64 -11.18 -0.43
N SER A 95 3.65 -12.04 -0.64
CA SER A 95 3.76 -12.85 -1.86
C SER A 95 2.60 -13.85 -2.05
N SER A 96 1.98 -14.30 -0.96
CA SER A 96 0.84 -15.23 -1.02
C SER A 96 -0.49 -14.58 -0.60
N ALA A 97 -0.44 -13.53 0.19
CA ALA A 97 -1.58 -12.72 0.58
C ALA A 97 -1.06 -11.30 0.86
N ALA A 98 -1.47 -10.35 0.02
CA ALA A 98 -1.12 -8.96 0.21
C ALA A 98 -1.76 -8.44 1.52
N GLY A 99 -0.93 -7.96 2.43
CA GLY A 99 -1.37 -7.33 3.67
C GLY A 99 -0.95 -5.86 3.72
N THR A 100 -1.51 -5.12 4.66
CA THR A 100 -1.14 -3.72 4.89
C THR A 100 0.22 -3.66 5.60
N GLY A 101 1.20 -3.01 4.98
CA GLY A 101 2.46 -2.62 5.63
C GLY A 101 2.36 -1.17 6.12
N ALA A 102 2.54 -0.94 7.42
CA ALA A 102 2.66 0.40 7.97
C ALA A 102 4.15 0.75 8.15
N PHE A 103 4.61 1.77 7.45
CA PHE A 103 5.99 2.24 7.51
C PHE A 103 6.00 3.70 7.92
N THR A 104 6.83 4.08 8.88
CA THR A 104 7.11 5.49 9.19
C THR A 104 8.00 6.13 8.14
N THR A 105 8.86 5.33 7.50
CA THR A 105 9.72 5.76 6.40
C THR A 105 9.86 4.59 5.42
N LEU A 106 9.67 4.83 4.15
CA LEU A 106 9.97 3.90 3.07
C LEU A 106 11.11 4.46 2.23
N ALA A 107 12.30 3.85 2.35
CA ALA A 107 13.44 4.16 1.47
C ALA A 107 13.54 3.05 0.42
N ALA A 108 13.36 3.38 -0.83
CA ALA A 108 13.51 2.47 -1.95
C ALA A 108 14.72 2.91 -2.79
N SER A 109 15.73 2.02 -2.92
CA SER A 109 16.89 2.26 -3.80
C SER A 109 16.60 1.90 -5.27
N GLY A 110 15.45 1.29 -5.53
CA GLY A 110 14.97 0.90 -6.87
C GLY A 110 13.59 1.45 -7.15
N ALA A 111 13.01 1.04 -8.28
CA ALA A 111 11.68 1.46 -8.66
C ALA A 111 10.63 0.95 -7.66
N VAL A 112 9.78 1.84 -7.17
CA VAL A 112 8.55 1.47 -6.49
C VAL A 112 7.47 1.36 -7.56
N SER A 113 7.09 0.14 -7.91
CA SER A 113 6.12 -0.15 -8.97
C SER A 113 4.90 -0.89 -8.43
N GLY A 114 3.76 -0.71 -9.07
CA GLY A 114 2.50 -1.34 -8.67
C GLY A 114 1.33 -0.82 -9.50
N ALA A 115 0.12 -1.28 -9.21
CA ALA A 115 -1.10 -0.87 -9.90
C ALA A 115 -1.51 0.60 -9.67
N GLY A 116 -0.71 1.37 -8.95
CA GLY A 116 -0.87 2.81 -8.73
C GLY A 116 -0.61 3.22 -7.28
N PHE A 117 -0.13 4.44 -7.13
CA PHE A 117 -0.13 5.13 -5.84
C PHE A 117 -1.45 5.89 -5.74
N ASN A 118 -2.42 5.34 -5.02
CA ASN A 118 -3.66 6.05 -4.71
C ASN A 118 -3.40 6.98 -3.53
N ASN A 119 -3.82 8.25 -3.65
CA ASN A 119 -3.65 9.28 -2.61
C ASN A 119 -2.18 9.55 -2.25
N PHE A 120 -1.32 9.69 -3.24
CA PHE A 120 0.04 10.13 -3.03
C PHE A 120 0.06 11.63 -2.72
N ALA A 121 0.13 11.98 -1.45
CA ALA A 121 0.31 13.36 -1.01
C ALA A 121 1.80 13.63 -0.80
N LEU A 122 2.36 14.60 -1.52
CA LEU A 122 3.68 15.17 -1.24
C LEU A 122 3.49 16.31 -0.25
N LEU A 123 3.75 16.00 1.03
CA LEU A 123 3.59 16.98 2.11
C LEU A 123 4.96 17.58 2.46
N ASN A 124 5.07 18.89 2.40
CA ASN A 124 6.14 19.73 2.96
C ASN A 124 7.48 19.81 2.22
N ASP A 125 7.63 19.27 0.99
CA ASP A 125 8.89 19.44 0.26
C ASP A 125 8.68 19.54 -1.25
N TYR A 126 9.71 20.03 -1.96
CA TYR A 126 9.73 20.05 -3.42
C TYR A 126 9.88 18.62 -3.95
N SER A 127 8.98 18.16 -4.79
CA SER A 127 9.17 16.93 -5.54
C SER A 127 9.63 17.26 -6.95
N THR A 128 10.69 16.60 -7.39
CA THR A 128 11.16 16.66 -8.77
C THR A 128 10.64 15.45 -9.50
N LEU A 129 9.73 15.66 -10.46
CA LEU A 129 9.31 14.66 -11.42
C LEU A 129 10.17 14.82 -12.68
N VAL A 130 11.05 13.86 -12.92
CA VAL A 130 11.88 13.83 -14.14
C VAL A 130 11.26 12.85 -15.11
N ASN A 131 11.03 13.32 -16.35
CA ASN A 131 10.45 12.50 -17.42
C ASN A 131 9.07 11.92 -17.10
N SER A 132 8.20 12.72 -16.49
CA SER A 132 6.79 12.33 -16.35
C SER A 132 6.10 12.41 -17.72
N THR A 133 5.40 11.35 -18.10
CA THR A 133 4.53 11.35 -19.27
C THR A 133 3.08 11.49 -18.84
N GLU A 134 2.35 12.37 -19.53
CA GLU A 134 0.90 12.45 -19.36
C GLU A 134 0.19 11.46 -20.27
N LYS A 135 -0.89 10.89 -19.78
CA LYS A 135 -1.73 10.02 -20.60
C LYS A 135 -2.67 10.88 -21.45
N ILE A 136 -2.52 10.80 -22.76
CA ILE A 136 -3.38 11.46 -23.73
C ILE A 136 -4.46 10.48 -24.21
N THR A 137 -5.72 10.92 -24.21
CA THR A 137 -6.79 10.20 -24.91
C THR A 137 -6.89 10.73 -26.33
N ILE A 138 -6.66 9.86 -27.30
CA ILE A 138 -6.83 10.18 -28.73
C ILE A 138 -8.20 9.69 -29.16
N SER A 139 -9.02 10.64 -29.66
CA SER A 139 -10.36 10.38 -30.19
C SER A 139 -10.35 10.52 -31.72
N ALA A 140 -10.76 9.48 -32.42
CA ALA A 140 -10.96 9.51 -33.86
C ALA A 140 -12.36 9.98 -34.26
N THR A 141 -13.19 10.45 -33.31
CA THR A 141 -14.50 11.04 -33.57
C THR A 141 -14.39 12.55 -33.79
N ASN A 142 -15.40 13.15 -34.39
CA ASN A 142 -15.45 14.57 -34.60
C ASN A 142 -15.83 15.32 -33.32
N ALA A 143 -15.19 16.43 -33.02
CA ALA A 143 -15.64 17.32 -31.97
C ALA A 143 -16.95 18.01 -32.40
N THR A 144 -18.03 17.81 -31.65
CA THR A 144 -19.35 18.40 -31.88
C THR A 144 -20.27 18.13 -30.68
N GLY A 145 -21.33 18.88 -30.53
CA GLY A 145 -22.35 18.70 -29.50
C GLY A 145 -21.78 18.80 -28.08
N THR A 146 -22.20 17.93 -27.17
CA THR A 146 -21.67 17.92 -25.81
C THR A 146 -20.57 16.88 -25.67
N ILE A 147 -19.36 17.33 -25.37
CA ILE A 147 -18.17 16.52 -25.10
C ILE A 147 -18.03 16.38 -23.59
N ASN A 148 -18.23 15.17 -23.06
CA ASN A 148 -17.96 14.86 -21.67
C ASN A 148 -16.47 14.58 -21.50
N TYR A 149 -15.80 15.41 -20.74
CA TYR A 149 -14.38 15.29 -20.42
C TYR A 149 -14.22 14.62 -19.04
N ASP A 150 -13.86 13.35 -19.04
CA ASP A 150 -13.69 12.55 -17.81
C ASP A 150 -12.28 12.78 -17.24
N THR A 151 -12.15 13.71 -16.29
CA THR A 151 -10.84 14.15 -15.75
C THR A 151 -10.10 13.09 -14.98
N GLY A 152 -10.78 12.07 -14.49
CA GLY A 152 -10.17 10.94 -13.78
C GLY A 152 -9.39 9.96 -14.66
N THR A 153 -9.49 10.09 -16.00
CA THR A 153 -8.86 9.17 -16.94
C THR A 153 -7.75 9.80 -17.78
N GLN A 154 -7.79 11.12 -17.97
CA GLN A 154 -6.82 11.86 -18.80
C GLN A 154 -6.70 13.33 -18.38
N SER A 155 -5.52 13.91 -18.61
CA SER A 155 -5.28 15.35 -18.54
C SER A 155 -5.35 16.03 -19.91
N VAL A 156 -5.19 15.26 -20.99
CA VAL A 156 -5.24 15.74 -22.38
C VAL A 156 -6.16 14.87 -23.21
N VAL A 157 -7.04 15.48 -23.98
CA VAL A 157 -7.87 14.81 -24.98
C VAL A 157 -7.59 15.44 -26.34
N TYR A 158 -7.31 14.61 -27.35
CA TYR A 158 -7.06 15.05 -28.71
C TYR A 158 -8.07 14.44 -29.69
N TYR A 159 -8.87 15.30 -30.29
CA TYR A 159 -9.78 14.96 -31.39
C TYR A 159 -9.03 15.08 -32.72
N THR A 160 -8.64 13.93 -33.29
CA THR A 160 -7.88 13.84 -34.54
C THR A 160 -8.75 13.98 -35.79
N ALA A 161 -10.04 13.61 -35.71
CA ALA A 161 -10.98 13.90 -36.76
C ALA A 161 -11.42 15.37 -36.69
N ALA A 162 -11.65 16.01 -37.86
CA ALA A 162 -12.06 17.40 -37.93
C ALA A 162 -13.40 17.64 -37.22
N ALA A 163 -13.48 18.75 -36.50
CA ALA A 163 -14.75 19.18 -35.89
C ALA A 163 -15.82 19.35 -36.95
N THR A 164 -17.07 19.03 -36.62
CA THR A 164 -18.22 19.12 -37.50
C THR A 164 -19.30 20.10 -37.00
N GLY A 165 -19.07 20.74 -35.88
CA GLY A 165 -19.93 21.75 -35.27
C GLY A 165 -19.27 22.35 -34.05
N ASP A 166 -19.82 23.49 -33.60
CA ASP A 166 -19.48 24.01 -32.29
C ASP A 166 -19.84 23.03 -31.19
N TRP A 167 -19.11 23.10 -30.07
CA TRP A 167 -19.29 22.14 -28.99
C TRP A 167 -19.42 22.78 -27.61
N THR A 168 -20.08 22.05 -26.74
CA THR A 168 -20.06 22.24 -25.30
C THR A 168 -19.04 21.30 -24.71
N ILE A 169 -18.14 21.78 -23.86
CA ILE A 169 -17.27 20.91 -23.07
C ILE A 169 -17.82 20.79 -21.64
N ASN A 170 -17.99 19.57 -21.16
CA ASN A 170 -18.47 19.27 -19.80
C ASN A 170 -17.45 18.51 -19.03
N PHE A 171 -16.80 19.16 -18.08
CA PHE A 171 -15.81 18.54 -17.19
C PHE A 171 -16.49 17.83 -16.04
N ARG A 172 -16.15 16.56 -15.83
CA ARG A 172 -16.62 15.73 -14.74
C ARG A 172 -15.53 14.73 -14.34
N ALA A 173 -15.61 14.12 -13.14
CA ALA A 173 -14.63 13.11 -12.77
C ALA A 173 -14.74 11.85 -13.64
N SER A 174 -15.98 11.34 -13.84
CA SER A 174 -16.30 10.22 -14.73
C SER A 174 -17.79 10.23 -15.07
N SER A 175 -18.25 9.22 -15.83
CA SER A 175 -19.68 9.05 -16.11
C SER A 175 -20.54 8.82 -14.87
N GLY A 176 -19.95 8.35 -13.77
CA GLY A 176 -20.62 8.07 -12.50
C GLY A 176 -20.22 8.97 -11.33
N ALA A 177 -19.32 9.94 -11.55
CA ALA A 177 -18.82 10.78 -10.47
C ALA A 177 -18.64 12.24 -10.94
N THR A 178 -19.00 13.17 -10.07
CA THR A 178 -18.83 14.60 -10.29
C THR A 178 -17.41 15.06 -9.96
N LEU A 179 -16.93 16.10 -10.62
CA LEU A 179 -15.68 16.76 -10.26
C LEU A 179 -15.76 17.32 -8.82
N ASN A 180 -16.95 17.80 -8.44
CA ASN A 180 -17.22 18.29 -7.09
C ASN A 180 -16.95 17.25 -6.00
N SER A 181 -17.12 15.95 -6.29
CA SER A 181 -16.93 14.89 -5.30
C SER A 181 -15.47 14.43 -5.14
N VAL A 182 -14.60 14.77 -6.10
CA VAL A 182 -13.22 14.22 -6.14
C VAL A 182 -12.12 15.24 -5.88
N ILE A 183 -12.37 16.54 -6.09
CA ILE A 183 -11.42 17.59 -5.71
C ILE A 183 -11.93 18.39 -4.51
N ALA A 184 -11.04 18.77 -3.61
CA ALA A 184 -11.39 19.55 -2.43
C ALA A 184 -11.45 21.05 -2.74
N THR A 185 -12.15 21.82 -1.89
CA THR A 185 -12.12 23.29 -1.98
C THR A 185 -10.69 23.80 -1.79
N GLY A 186 -10.24 24.66 -2.68
CA GLY A 186 -8.86 25.16 -2.74
C GLY A 186 -7.95 24.37 -3.68
N GLU A 187 -8.42 23.25 -4.24
CA GLU A 187 -7.68 22.50 -5.26
C GLU A 187 -8.04 22.96 -6.68
N ALA A 188 -7.11 22.75 -7.61
CA ALA A 188 -7.27 23.06 -9.01
C ALA A 188 -6.74 21.91 -9.88
N ILE A 189 -7.32 21.79 -11.08
CA ILE A 189 -6.88 20.87 -12.12
C ILE A 189 -6.71 21.62 -13.43
N THR A 190 -5.64 21.35 -14.18
CA THR A 190 -5.40 21.89 -15.52
C THR A 190 -5.57 20.80 -16.55
N LEU A 191 -6.32 21.08 -17.60
CA LEU A 191 -6.76 20.14 -18.62
C LEU A 191 -6.55 20.74 -20.00
N VAL A 192 -6.24 19.92 -20.99
CA VAL A 192 -6.02 20.34 -22.37
C VAL A 192 -6.97 19.59 -23.30
N HIS A 193 -7.63 20.32 -24.18
CA HIS A 193 -8.48 19.79 -25.23
C HIS A 193 -7.94 20.24 -26.59
N LEU A 194 -7.42 19.30 -27.37
CA LEU A 194 -6.90 19.52 -28.71
C LEU A 194 -7.95 19.13 -29.73
N VAL A 195 -8.20 20.00 -30.69
CA VAL A 195 -9.21 19.79 -31.73
C VAL A 195 -8.63 20.10 -33.12
N THR A 196 -8.77 19.14 -34.02
CA THR A 196 -8.44 19.35 -35.43
C THR A 196 -9.58 20.09 -36.12
N LEU A 197 -9.22 21.11 -36.86
CA LEU A 197 -10.14 21.90 -37.70
C LEU A 197 -9.69 21.80 -39.16
N THR A 198 -10.64 21.75 -40.10
CA THR A 198 -10.35 21.73 -41.54
C THR A 198 -11.11 22.84 -42.27
N GLY A 199 -12.29 22.70 -42.71
CA GLY A 199 -12.97 23.64 -43.59
C GLY A 199 -13.91 24.66 -42.89
N ALA A 200 -13.97 24.68 -41.55
CA ALA A 200 -14.87 25.56 -40.80
C ALA A 200 -14.26 25.98 -39.47
N GLU A 201 -14.65 27.14 -39.00
CA GLU A 201 -14.15 27.81 -37.78
C GLU A 201 -14.91 27.40 -36.51
N TYR A 202 -15.19 26.09 -36.37
CA TYR A 202 -15.88 25.59 -35.18
C TYR A 202 -15.07 25.81 -33.93
N ARG A 203 -15.74 26.01 -32.78
CA ARG A 203 -15.10 26.34 -31.52
C ARG A 203 -15.88 25.83 -30.31
N ASN A 204 -15.25 25.87 -29.14
CA ASN A 204 -15.98 25.72 -27.89
C ASN A 204 -16.84 26.94 -27.62
N THR A 205 -18.13 26.74 -27.44
CA THR A 205 -19.09 27.82 -27.18
C THR A 205 -19.66 27.79 -25.77
N VAL A 206 -19.65 26.64 -25.11
CA VAL A 206 -20.16 26.46 -23.75
C VAL A 206 -19.20 25.61 -22.95
N VAL A 207 -18.93 26.08 -21.74
CA VAL A 207 -18.14 25.32 -20.75
C VAL A 207 -19.06 24.95 -19.60
N GLN A 208 -19.02 23.67 -19.22
CA GLN A 208 -19.75 23.11 -18.08
C GLN A 208 -18.80 22.41 -17.11
N VAL A 209 -19.15 22.41 -15.83
CA VAL A 209 -18.58 21.58 -14.81
C VAL A 209 -19.74 20.84 -14.16
N ASP A 210 -19.67 19.51 -14.18
CA ASP A 210 -20.72 18.62 -13.67
C ASP A 210 -22.12 18.95 -14.25
N GLY A 211 -22.17 19.25 -15.55
CA GLY A 211 -23.38 19.61 -16.25
C GLY A 211 -23.89 21.05 -16.01
N SER A 212 -23.27 21.80 -15.11
CA SER A 212 -23.64 23.21 -14.83
C SER A 212 -22.79 24.15 -15.65
N THR A 213 -23.41 25.02 -16.41
CA THR A 213 -22.74 26.06 -17.25
C THR A 213 -21.91 26.99 -16.35
N LYS A 214 -20.68 27.21 -16.76
CA LYS A 214 -19.76 28.19 -16.17
C LYS A 214 -19.39 29.24 -17.23
N THR A 215 -19.12 30.44 -16.78
CA THR A 215 -18.54 31.50 -17.62
C THR A 215 -17.05 31.52 -17.37
N PRO A 216 -16.21 31.04 -18.30
CA PRO A 216 -14.77 31.08 -18.10
C PRO A 216 -14.22 32.49 -18.15
N GLU A 217 -13.19 32.75 -17.39
CA GLU A 217 -12.30 33.89 -17.54
C GLU A 217 -11.30 33.54 -18.65
N TRP A 218 -11.52 34.09 -19.83
CA TRP A 218 -10.69 33.84 -21.00
C TRP A 218 -9.41 34.67 -20.97
N GLN A 219 -8.29 34.06 -21.36
CA GLN A 219 -7.06 34.78 -21.61
C GLN A 219 -7.30 35.91 -22.65
N GLY A 220 -6.86 37.11 -22.32
CA GLY A 220 -7.13 38.28 -23.16
C GLY A 220 -8.49 38.91 -22.95
N GLY A 221 -9.32 38.41 -22.05
CA GLY A 221 -10.57 39.03 -21.60
C GLY A 221 -11.80 38.76 -22.50
N ALA A 222 -11.65 37.95 -23.55
CA ALA A 222 -12.77 37.63 -24.45
C ALA A 222 -12.75 36.14 -24.85
N ALA A 223 -13.94 35.54 -24.93
CA ALA A 223 -14.10 34.20 -25.49
C ALA A 223 -13.71 34.17 -26.98
N PRO A 224 -13.17 33.03 -27.46
CA PRO A 224 -12.90 32.87 -28.89
C PRO A 224 -14.14 33.07 -29.73
N THR A 225 -14.00 33.83 -30.81
CA THR A 225 -15.10 34.09 -31.77
C THR A 225 -15.08 33.14 -32.96
N ALA A 226 -13.93 32.50 -33.23
CA ALA A 226 -13.69 31.56 -34.32
C ALA A 226 -12.62 30.56 -33.95
N GLY A 227 -12.66 29.34 -34.50
CA GLY A 227 -11.54 28.40 -34.54
C GLY A 227 -10.60 28.71 -35.71
N ASN A 228 -9.43 28.08 -35.77
CA ASN A 228 -8.45 28.27 -36.81
C ASN A 228 -8.53 27.12 -37.84
N ILE A 229 -9.01 27.38 -39.04
CA ILE A 229 -9.16 26.34 -40.07
C ILE A 229 -7.82 25.81 -40.55
N ASN A 230 -7.80 24.51 -40.93
CA ASN A 230 -6.63 23.77 -41.36
C ASN A 230 -5.50 23.68 -40.31
N SER A 231 -5.90 23.59 -39.05
CA SER A 231 -4.98 23.63 -37.92
C SER A 231 -5.44 22.73 -36.78
N ILE A 232 -4.67 22.77 -35.70
CA ILE A 232 -5.05 22.20 -34.40
C ILE A 232 -5.23 23.36 -33.42
N ASP A 233 -6.43 23.47 -32.88
CA ASP A 233 -6.72 24.38 -31.78
C ASP A 233 -6.49 23.66 -30.43
N SER A 234 -5.75 24.32 -29.54
CA SER A 234 -5.48 23.84 -28.17
C SER A 234 -6.22 24.73 -27.17
N TYR A 235 -7.22 24.16 -26.54
CA TYR A 235 -7.92 24.77 -25.42
C TYR A 235 -7.31 24.28 -24.11
N THR A 236 -6.86 25.21 -23.29
CA THR A 236 -6.38 24.90 -21.93
C THR A 236 -7.38 25.45 -20.92
N TYR A 237 -7.78 24.62 -19.98
CA TYR A 237 -8.70 25.00 -18.90
C TYR A 237 -8.06 24.71 -17.55
N THR A 238 -8.04 25.72 -16.67
CA THR A 238 -7.73 25.52 -15.26
C THR A 238 -9.01 25.69 -14.45
N ILE A 239 -9.44 24.63 -13.80
CA ILE A 239 -10.66 24.57 -13.00
C ILE A 239 -10.29 24.59 -11.54
N ILE A 240 -10.70 25.63 -10.81
CA ILE A 240 -10.40 25.83 -9.40
C ILE A 240 -11.70 25.62 -8.63
N LYS A 241 -11.72 24.71 -7.66
CA LYS A 241 -12.86 24.54 -6.76
C LYS A 241 -12.80 25.58 -5.64
N THR A 242 -13.75 26.50 -5.64
CA THR A 242 -13.83 27.58 -4.66
C THR A 242 -14.82 27.34 -3.51
N GLY A 243 -15.64 26.30 -3.63
CA GLY A 243 -16.63 25.90 -2.64
C GLY A 243 -17.41 24.66 -3.07
N ASP A 244 -18.43 24.28 -2.31
CA ASP A 244 -19.30 23.17 -2.70
C ASP A 244 -20.05 23.52 -4.00
N ALA A 245 -19.89 22.68 -5.04
CA ALA A 245 -20.36 22.88 -6.41
C ALA A 245 -20.00 24.26 -7.03
N ALA A 246 -19.05 24.98 -6.42
CA ALA A 246 -18.60 26.29 -6.87
C ALA A 246 -17.21 26.18 -7.53
N PHE A 247 -17.10 26.66 -8.78
CA PHE A 247 -15.89 26.57 -9.57
C PHE A 247 -15.60 27.85 -10.30
N THR A 248 -14.34 28.27 -10.30
CA THR A 248 -13.81 29.29 -11.22
C THR A 248 -13.09 28.56 -12.35
N VAL A 249 -13.34 28.95 -13.60
CA VAL A 249 -12.71 28.34 -14.77
C VAL A 249 -11.90 29.42 -15.48
N LEU A 250 -10.59 29.21 -15.58
CA LEU A 250 -9.72 30.00 -16.45
C LEU A 250 -9.56 29.25 -17.76
N ALA A 251 -9.62 29.92 -18.89
CA ALA A 251 -9.52 29.31 -20.20
C ALA A 251 -8.61 30.11 -21.16
N ALA A 252 -7.88 29.35 -21.97
CA ALA A 252 -7.06 29.93 -23.04
C ALA A 252 -7.24 29.12 -24.33
N LEU A 253 -7.12 29.76 -25.45
CA LEU A 253 -7.03 29.17 -26.79
C LEU A 253 -5.67 29.50 -27.41
N THR A 254 -4.97 28.46 -27.83
CA THR A 254 -3.75 28.56 -28.66
C THR A 254 -4.03 27.89 -29.99
N GLN A 255 -3.76 28.57 -31.06
CA GLN A 255 -4.01 28.14 -32.44
C GLN A 255 -2.68 27.80 -33.09
N PHE A 256 -2.55 26.55 -33.55
CA PHE A 256 -1.38 26.07 -34.26
C PHE A 256 -1.71 25.94 -35.76
N ALA A 257 -0.83 26.47 -36.59
CA ALA A 257 -0.96 26.44 -38.04
C ALA A 257 0.17 25.66 -38.71
#